data_0b307537058b821bdaa3a6669f412987
#
_entry.id   0b307537058b821bdaa3a6669f412987
#
_cell.length_a   1.000
_cell.length_b   1.000
_cell.length_c   1.000
_cell.angle_alpha   90.00
_cell.angle_beta   90.00
_cell.angle_gamma   90.00
#
_symmetry.space_group_name_H-M   'P 1'
#
loop_
_entity.id
_entity.type
_entity.pdbx_description
1 polymer ?
#
loop_
_entity_poly.entity_id
_entity_poly.type
_entity_poly.pdbx_seq_one_letter_code
_entity_poly.pdbx_strand_id
1 'polypeptide(L)'
;MTTISNRRTIVAHGRLAMREIRLDAARNRLHGLQIMTFEQLAVRLAGGFARPIDDEALRAAIQTVLPTTSLGELEGIKLLPGMVDAAADTLHKIWRAGIDLSLRATEHPRLDSMARLEAAVMTQLPSGMMRPTDLVAAATQRMRHAPAVLGPVEIVGITELSPCWRPLLQALTHHTVVSWTAGPRPAPSWLEATGVTILRSAPLTPALRSVSASTAYHEAIEAVRWARSLLASGKAGHADIAIAAASCAEYDDHFLALRAEGNIDLHFVHGIKVTATREGQAAAALADVLIRGISQTRLRRLVALCGSESGPFHTLPVGWLRLLPTDAPLASLSAWQRLLAQLTAASWPDEQDHTPVLREIIDMLAKGHASADEVGTVFLSGRALAIWRKALLAGPSGSLDTTLETLKQDDGLEACVSVAWMPASALAASPRPFVRLIGMNSSRWPRGISEDRLISDHIIPTDELDPLPVGTADRRDFDTILATTEYEVILSHARRDSEGRLLGRSSLLSAPTEEIYIRRNAVPRHAFSESDRLMARPDEFVDDPQAVSATTAWRNWHRKEITPHDGLV
;
A
#
# COMPACT_ATOMS: atom_id res chain seq x y z
N MET A 1 -44.32 18.06 11.05
CA MET A 1 -43.70 17.26 9.98
C MET A 1 -42.48 18.04 9.49
N THR A 2 -41.33 17.83 10.09
CA THR A 2 -40.10 18.49 9.69
C THR A 2 -39.66 17.89 8.37
N THR A 3 -39.62 18.66 7.34
CA THR A 3 -39.17 18.31 5.99
C THR A 3 -37.82 17.66 6.04
N ILE A 4 -37.72 16.38 5.73
CA ILE A 4 -36.51 15.63 5.42
C ILE A 4 -36.02 16.13 4.05
N SER A 5 -35.62 17.36 3.95
CA SER A 5 -35.48 18.04 2.69
C SER A 5 -34.10 18.62 2.48
N ASN A 6 -33.03 17.88 2.68
CA ASN A 6 -31.76 18.26 2.05
C ASN A 6 -30.80 17.05 1.99
N ARG A 7 -31.34 15.88 1.63
CA ARG A 7 -30.47 14.75 1.32
C ARG A 7 -29.70 15.07 0.05
N ARG A 8 -28.39 15.06 0.14
CA ARG A 8 -27.46 15.28 -0.97
C ARG A 8 -26.37 14.21 -0.89
N THR A 9 -25.98 13.70 -2.02
CA THR A 9 -24.91 12.69 -2.09
C THR A 9 -23.68 13.27 -2.75
N ILE A 10 -22.52 13.15 -2.09
CA ILE A 10 -21.21 13.43 -2.68
C ILE A 10 -20.52 12.09 -2.95
N VAL A 11 -20.10 11.93 -4.19
CA VAL A 11 -19.29 10.78 -4.64
C VAL A 11 -17.86 11.23 -4.79
N ALA A 12 -16.95 10.57 -4.07
CA ALA A 12 -15.54 10.88 -4.10
C ALA A 12 -14.69 9.60 -4.25
N HIS A 13 -13.45 9.76 -4.69
CA HIS A 13 -12.52 8.65 -4.88
C HIS A 13 -11.57 8.53 -3.69
N GLY A 14 -11.53 7.33 -3.09
CA GLY A 14 -10.59 7.00 -2.03
C GLY A 14 -10.98 7.47 -0.63
N ARG A 15 -10.40 6.80 0.37
CA ARG A 15 -10.71 7.04 1.79
C ARG A 15 -10.32 8.45 2.25
N LEU A 16 -9.18 8.96 1.76
CA LEU A 16 -8.67 10.28 2.15
C LEU A 16 -9.62 11.38 1.73
N ALA A 17 -9.99 11.45 0.44
CA ALA A 17 -10.92 12.46 -0.07
C ALA A 17 -12.27 12.42 0.65
N MET A 18 -12.84 11.22 0.86
CA MET A 18 -14.09 11.09 1.62
C MET A 18 -13.96 11.60 3.06
N ARG A 19 -12.83 11.35 3.72
CA ARG A 19 -12.58 11.80 5.08
C ARG A 19 -12.45 13.32 5.17
N GLU A 20 -11.74 13.93 4.24
CA GLU A 20 -11.61 15.38 4.12
C GLU A 20 -12.95 16.06 3.91
N ILE A 21 -13.77 15.56 2.98
CA ILE A 21 -15.12 16.06 2.74
C ILE A 21 -16.00 15.93 4.00
N ARG A 22 -15.87 14.83 4.75
CA ARG A 22 -16.60 14.67 6.03
C ARG A 22 -16.18 15.68 7.08
N LEU A 23 -14.88 15.94 7.21
CA LEU A 23 -14.35 16.93 8.15
C LEU A 23 -14.77 18.35 7.77
N ASP A 24 -14.72 18.67 6.49
CA ASP A 24 -15.18 19.97 5.99
C ASP A 24 -16.69 20.15 6.20
N ALA A 25 -17.49 19.13 5.89
CA ALA A 25 -18.92 19.13 6.17
C ALA A 25 -19.23 19.32 7.67
N ALA A 26 -18.45 18.67 8.56
CA ALA A 26 -18.60 18.82 10.01
C ALA A 26 -18.23 20.23 10.47
N ARG A 27 -17.12 20.81 9.99
CA ARG A 27 -16.70 22.18 10.29
C ARG A 27 -17.74 23.21 9.84
N ASN A 28 -18.33 22.98 8.68
CA ASN A 28 -19.37 23.86 8.10
C ASN A 28 -20.78 23.52 8.58
N ARG A 29 -20.95 22.59 9.51
CA ARG A 29 -22.24 22.15 10.08
C ARG A 29 -23.26 21.75 9.01
N LEU A 30 -22.80 21.10 7.94
CA LEU A 30 -23.68 20.62 6.86
C LEU A 30 -24.39 19.33 7.30
N HIS A 31 -25.72 19.32 7.18
CA HIS A 31 -26.56 18.17 7.53
C HIS A 31 -27.19 17.54 6.29
N GLY A 32 -27.53 16.25 6.39
CA GLY A 32 -28.19 15.51 5.29
C GLY A 32 -27.23 15.09 4.17
N LEU A 33 -25.92 15.28 4.34
CA LEU A 33 -24.91 14.91 3.38
C LEU A 33 -24.56 13.43 3.51
N GLN A 34 -24.56 12.70 2.39
CA GLN A 34 -24.07 11.34 2.25
C GLN A 34 -22.78 11.37 1.45
N ILE A 35 -21.70 10.78 1.95
CA ILE A 35 -20.39 10.76 1.28
C ILE A 35 -20.00 9.31 1.07
N MET A 36 -19.79 8.93 -0.20
CA MET A 36 -19.53 7.54 -0.59
C MET A 36 -18.74 7.44 -1.89
N THR A 37 -18.25 6.24 -2.21
CA THR A 37 -17.68 5.95 -3.53
C THR A 37 -18.79 5.71 -4.55
N PHE A 38 -18.46 5.73 -5.85
CA PHE A 38 -19.44 5.42 -6.89
C PHE A 38 -19.98 3.99 -6.76
N GLU A 39 -19.14 3.06 -6.36
CA GLU A 39 -19.51 1.68 -6.09
C GLU A 39 -20.50 1.57 -4.91
N GLN A 40 -20.24 2.28 -3.81
CA GLN A 40 -21.17 2.35 -2.66
C GLN A 40 -22.51 2.98 -3.04
N LEU A 41 -22.52 3.94 -3.97
CA LEU A 41 -23.75 4.52 -4.53
C LEU A 41 -24.52 3.44 -5.28
N ALA A 42 -23.86 2.64 -6.12
CA ALA A 42 -24.48 1.53 -6.84
C ALA A 42 -25.09 0.50 -5.87
N VAL A 43 -24.36 0.09 -4.84
CA VAL A 43 -24.85 -0.80 -3.77
C VAL A 43 -26.10 -0.25 -3.09
N ARG A 44 -26.08 1.04 -2.77
CA ARG A 44 -27.22 1.68 -2.10
C ARG A 44 -28.47 1.70 -2.97
N LEU A 45 -28.33 1.96 -4.26
CA LEU A 45 -29.42 1.87 -5.24
C LEU A 45 -29.89 0.43 -5.45
N ALA A 46 -28.97 -0.53 -5.46
CA ALA A 46 -29.30 -1.96 -5.57
C ALA A 46 -30.11 -2.50 -4.37
N GLY A 47 -30.31 -1.69 -3.33
CA GLY A 47 -31.12 -2.03 -2.15
C GLY A 47 -30.33 -2.06 -0.83
N GLY A 48 -29.02 -1.87 -0.85
CA GLY A 48 -28.16 -1.78 0.33
C GLY A 48 -27.74 -3.13 0.94
N PHE A 49 -28.21 -4.26 0.40
CA PHE A 49 -27.86 -5.60 0.87
C PHE A 49 -26.73 -6.26 0.06
N ALA A 50 -26.52 -5.78 -1.17
CA ALA A 50 -25.41 -6.21 -1.99
C ALA A 50 -24.08 -5.66 -1.44
N ARG A 51 -22.99 -6.39 -1.71
CA ARG A 51 -21.61 -5.94 -1.47
C ARG A 51 -20.82 -6.08 -2.77
N PRO A 52 -19.96 -5.13 -3.09
CA PRO A 52 -18.99 -5.36 -4.14
C PRO A 52 -18.04 -6.48 -3.71
N ILE A 53 -17.57 -7.25 -4.68
CA ILE A 53 -16.55 -8.26 -4.42
C ILE A 53 -15.27 -7.52 -4.04
N ASP A 54 -14.80 -7.74 -2.81
CA ASP A 54 -13.54 -7.18 -2.34
C ASP A 54 -12.35 -8.09 -2.71
N ASP A 55 -11.17 -7.50 -2.72
CA ASP A 55 -9.93 -8.19 -3.11
C ASP A 55 -9.65 -9.45 -2.27
N GLU A 56 -9.96 -9.43 -0.98
CA GLU A 56 -9.70 -10.53 -0.07
C GLU A 56 -10.63 -11.72 -0.37
N ALA A 57 -11.92 -11.45 -0.52
CA ALA A 57 -12.90 -12.47 -0.89
C ALA A 57 -12.62 -13.05 -2.28
N LEU A 58 -12.24 -12.20 -3.25
CA LEU A 58 -11.89 -12.65 -4.60
C LEU A 58 -10.68 -13.60 -4.57
N ARG A 59 -9.60 -13.22 -3.92
CA ARG A 59 -8.39 -14.06 -3.82
C ARG A 59 -8.67 -15.37 -3.09
N ALA A 60 -9.44 -15.35 -2.00
CA ALA A 60 -9.83 -16.56 -1.28
C ALA A 60 -10.67 -17.50 -2.16
N ALA A 61 -11.63 -16.96 -2.91
CA ALA A 61 -12.43 -17.75 -3.85
C ALA A 61 -11.57 -18.34 -4.98
N ILE A 62 -10.69 -17.54 -5.59
CA ILE A 62 -9.74 -18.02 -6.63
C ILE A 62 -8.87 -19.15 -6.08
N GLN A 63 -8.27 -18.96 -4.91
CA GLN A 63 -7.41 -19.98 -4.29
C GLN A 63 -8.15 -21.29 -4.06
N THR A 64 -9.43 -21.22 -3.69
CA THR A 64 -10.25 -22.41 -3.44
C THR A 64 -10.57 -23.17 -4.73
N VAL A 65 -10.90 -22.46 -5.82
CA VAL A 65 -11.35 -23.11 -7.07
C VAL A 65 -10.21 -23.47 -8.02
N LEU A 66 -9.08 -22.77 -7.91
CA LEU A 66 -7.96 -22.92 -8.84
C LEU A 66 -7.44 -24.35 -9.00
N PRO A 67 -7.29 -25.17 -7.93
CA PRO A 67 -6.83 -26.55 -8.04
C PRO A 67 -7.75 -27.43 -8.89
N THR A 68 -9.06 -27.19 -8.85
CA THR A 68 -10.08 -28.04 -9.49
C THR A 68 -10.55 -27.52 -10.84
N THR A 69 -10.28 -26.24 -11.16
CA THR A 69 -10.67 -25.62 -12.43
C THR A 69 -9.66 -25.97 -13.51
N SER A 70 -10.12 -26.47 -14.66
CA SER A 70 -9.25 -26.69 -15.83
C SER A 70 -8.98 -25.36 -16.54
N LEU A 71 -7.72 -24.99 -16.67
CA LEU A 71 -7.27 -23.72 -17.26
C LEU A 71 -6.56 -23.89 -18.62
N GLY A 72 -6.70 -25.06 -19.26
CA GLY A 72 -6.15 -25.28 -20.59
C GLY A 72 -4.64 -25.02 -20.65
N GLU A 73 -4.23 -24.01 -21.43
CA GLU A 73 -2.81 -23.65 -21.58
C GLU A 73 -2.15 -23.20 -20.27
N LEU A 74 -2.91 -22.69 -19.32
CA LEU A 74 -2.41 -22.23 -18.01
C LEU A 74 -2.33 -23.36 -16.97
N GLU A 75 -2.71 -24.58 -17.33
CA GLU A 75 -2.76 -25.72 -16.41
C GLU A 75 -1.42 -26.00 -15.72
N GLY A 76 -0.31 -25.89 -16.46
CA GLY A 76 1.04 -26.13 -15.94
C GLY A 76 1.53 -25.09 -14.93
N ILE A 77 0.92 -23.91 -14.88
CA ILE A 77 1.34 -22.81 -14.01
C ILE A 77 0.30 -22.42 -12.96
N LYS A 78 -0.88 -23.02 -12.97
CA LYS A 78 -2.02 -22.61 -12.12
C LYS A 78 -1.74 -22.64 -10.62
N LEU A 79 -0.82 -23.48 -10.17
CA LEU A 79 -0.45 -23.62 -8.75
C LEU A 79 0.82 -22.85 -8.37
N LEU A 80 1.41 -22.08 -9.30
CA LEU A 80 2.58 -21.28 -9.00
C LEU A 80 2.24 -20.09 -8.07
N PRO A 81 3.20 -19.68 -7.23
CA PRO A 81 3.08 -18.43 -6.47
C PRO A 81 2.78 -17.24 -7.39
N GLY A 82 1.82 -16.40 -6.99
CA GLY A 82 1.39 -15.25 -7.77
C GLY A 82 0.29 -15.52 -8.81
N MET A 83 -0.12 -16.78 -9.05
CA MET A 83 -1.22 -17.07 -9.98
C MET A 83 -2.55 -16.54 -9.45
N VAL A 84 -2.79 -16.61 -8.14
CA VAL A 84 -4.00 -16.03 -7.51
C VAL A 84 -4.06 -14.52 -7.74
N ASP A 85 -2.95 -13.83 -7.55
CA ASP A 85 -2.88 -12.37 -7.79
C ASP A 85 -3.07 -12.04 -9.27
N ALA A 86 -2.42 -12.80 -10.18
CA ALA A 86 -2.58 -12.59 -11.62
C ALA A 86 -4.04 -12.78 -12.06
N ALA A 87 -4.71 -13.83 -11.57
CA ALA A 87 -6.10 -14.09 -11.88
C ALA A 87 -7.05 -13.01 -11.31
N ALA A 88 -6.79 -12.56 -10.09
CA ALA A 88 -7.56 -11.46 -9.49
C ALA A 88 -7.40 -10.16 -10.27
N ASP A 89 -6.17 -9.78 -10.63
CA ASP A 89 -5.88 -8.58 -11.42
C ASP A 89 -6.57 -8.64 -12.79
N THR A 90 -6.50 -9.78 -13.48
CA THR A 90 -7.13 -9.98 -14.79
C THR A 90 -8.66 -9.88 -14.70
N LEU A 91 -9.29 -10.56 -13.72
CA LEU A 91 -10.74 -10.47 -13.51
C LEU A 91 -11.18 -9.05 -13.17
N HIS A 92 -10.43 -8.31 -12.35
CA HIS A 92 -10.72 -6.91 -12.06
C HIS A 92 -10.67 -6.01 -13.30
N LYS A 93 -9.69 -6.21 -14.20
CA LYS A 93 -9.62 -5.47 -15.47
C LYS A 93 -10.83 -5.75 -16.34
N ILE A 94 -11.16 -7.03 -16.54
CA ILE A 94 -12.32 -7.51 -17.30
C ILE A 94 -13.60 -6.85 -16.77
N TRP A 95 -13.82 -6.90 -15.46
CA TRP A 95 -15.03 -6.32 -14.84
C TRP A 95 -15.07 -4.80 -14.96
N ARG A 96 -13.92 -4.11 -14.81
CA ARG A 96 -13.84 -2.65 -14.98
C ARG A 96 -14.07 -2.21 -16.44
N ALA A 97 -13.57 -3.00 -17.38
CA ALA A 97 -13.83 -2.78 -18.80
C ALA A 97 -15.29 -3.04 -19.18
N GLY A 98 -16.03 -3.80 -18.37
CA GLY A 98 -17.40 -4.21 -18.66
C GLY A 98 -17.47 -5.36 -19.68
N ILE A 99 -16.40 -6.16 -19.79
CA ILE A 99 -16.31 -7.30 -20.71
C ILE A 99 -17.04 -8.49 -20.09
N ASP A 100 -17.89 -9.13 -20.89
CA ASP A 100 -18.55 -10.40 -20.53
C ASP A 100 -17.75 -11.58 -21.13
N LEU A 101 -17.02 -12.29 -20.28
CA LEU A 101 -16.22 -13.44 -20.68
C LEU A 101 -17.06 -14.58 -21.26
N SER A 102 -18.29 -14.76 -20.78
CA SER A 102 -19.15 -15.85 -21.24
C SER A 102 -19.55 -15.69 -22.71
N LEU A 103 -19.71 -14.45 -23.16
CA LEU A 103 -20.02 -14.14 -24.57
C LEU A 103 -18.79 -14.27 -25.48
N ARG A 104 -17.60 -14.10 -24.94
CA ARG A 104 -16.33 -14.15 -25.70
C ARG A 104 -15.57 -15.48 -25.56
N ALA A 105 -16.08 -16.42 -24.79
CA ALA A 105 -15.41 -17.69 -24.53
C ALA A 105 -15.05 -18.49 -25.80
N THR A 106 -15.87 -18.35 -26.86
CA THR A 106 -15.65 -19.04 -28.15
C THR A 106 -14.58 -18.40 -29.03
N GLU A 107 -14.13 -17.18 -28.72
CA GLU A 107 -13.16 -16.45 -29.53
C GLU A 107 -11.73 -16.99 -29.33
N HIS A 108 -11.39 -17.43 -28.12
CA HIS A 108 -10.06 -17.95 -27.80
C HIS A 108 -10.09 -18.94 -26.62
N PRO A 109 -9.29 -20.05 -26.63
CA PRO A 109 -9.25 -21.03 -25.55
C PRO A 109 -8.91 -20.44 -24.16
N ARG A 110 -8.11 -19.38 -24.10
CA ARG A 110 -7.83 -18.66 -22.85
C ARG A 110 -9.01 -17.91 -22.29
N LEU A 111 -9.84 -17.31 -23.15
CA LEU A 111 -11.07 -16.64 -22.72
C LEU A 111 -12.07 -17.65 -22.16
N ASP A 112 -12.19 -18.84 -22.78
CA ASP A 112 -12.97 -19.94 -22.24
C ASP A 112 -12.46 -20.40 -20.88
N SER A 113 -11.14 -20.53 -20.73
CA SER A 113 -10.52 -20.90 -19.44
C SER A 113 -10.78 -19.84 -18.35
N MET A 114 -10.67 -18.56 -18.69
CA MET A 114 -10.96 -17.46 -17.77
C MET A 114 -12.47 -17.35 -17.45
N ALA A 115 -13.35 -17.61 -18.41
CA ALA A 115 -14.79 -17.68 -18.18
C ALA A 115 -15.16 -18.81 -17.22
N ARG A 116 -14.56 -19.98 -17.38
CA ARG A 116 -14.73 -21.10 -16.43
C ARG A 116 -14.21 -20.77 -15.03
N LEU A 117 -13.04 -20.10 -14.94
CA LEU A 117 -12.51 -19.65 -13.65
C LEU A 117 -13.46 -18.63 -13.01
N GLU A 118 -13.94 -17.63 -13.76
CA GLU A 118 -14.90 -16.63 -13.26
C GLU A 118 -16.17 -17.32 -12.75
N ALA A 119 -16.76 -18.21 -13.52
CA ALA A 119 -17.96 -18.95 -13.12
C ALA A 119 -17.74 -19.76 -11.83
N ALA A 120 -16.60 -20.45 -11.70
CA ALA A 120 -16.26 -21.19 -10.50
C ALA A 120 -16.07 -20.26 -9.29
N VAL A 121 -15.39 -19.12 -9.46
CA VAL A 121 -15.21 -18.10 -8.42
C VAL A 121 -16.56 -17.56 -7.95
N MET A 122 -17.46 -17.23 -8.88
CA MET A 122 -18.78 -16.70 -8.53
C MET A 122 -19.63 -17.69 -7.72
N THR A 123 -19.42 -19.01 -7.88
CA THR A 123 -20.13 -20.02 -7.06
C THR A 123 -19.59 -20.13 -5.64
N GLN A 124 -18.35 -19.73 -5.38
CA GLN A 124 -17.74 -19.74 -4.05
C GLN A 124 -18.02 -18.47 -3.24
N LEU A 125 -18.30 -17.37 -3.94
CA LEU A 125 -18.57 -16.11 -3.27
C LEU A 125 -19.97 -16.11 -2.63
N PRO A 126 -20.15 -15.47 -1.46
CA PRO A 126 -21.47 -15.26 -0.85
C PRO A 126 -22.43 -14.62 -1.85
N SER A 127 -23.70 -15.07 -1.86
CA SER A 127 -24.73 -14.61 -2.81
C SER A 127 -25.01 -13.08 -2.77
N GLY A 128 -24.59 -12.42 -1.68
CA GLY A 128 -24.66 -10.95 -1.57
C GLY A 128 -23.50 -10.21 -2.20
N MET A 129 -22.43 -10.87 -2.62
CA MET A 129 -21.28 -10.27 -3.31
C MET A 129 -21.55 -10.26 -4.82
N MET A 130 -21.33 -9.09 -5.43
CA MET A 130 -21.66 -8.85 -6.83
C MET A 130 -20.51 -8.20 -7.59
N ARG A 131 -20.35 -8.58 -8.86
CA ARG A 131 -19.46 -7.89 -9.79
C ARG A 131 -19.98 -6.47 -10.08
N PRO A 132 -19.13 -5.53 -10.53
CA PRO A 132 -19.57 -4.19 -10.91
C PRO A 132 -20.73 -4.17 -11.90
N THR A 133 -20.70 -5.02 -12.91
CA THR A 133 -21.77 -5.14 -13.94
C THR A 133 -23.09 -5.60 -13.34
N ASP A 134 -23.08 -6.56 -12.41
CA ASP A 134 -24.27 -7.07 -11.73
C ASP A 134 -24.87 -6.00 -10.80
N LEU A 135 -24.01 -5.22 -10.11
CA LEU A 135 -24.43 -4.07 -9.30
C LEU A 135 -25.07 -2.98 -10.16
N VAL A 136 -24.50 -2.69 -11.33
CA VAL A 136 -25.08 -1.73 -12.29
C VAL A 136 -26.46 -2.19 -12.72
N ALA A 137 -26.62 -3.46 -13.08
CA ALA A 137 -27.92 -4.01 -13.49
C ALA A 137 -28.95 -3.92 -12.36
N ALA A 138 -28.59 -4.35 -11.14
CA ALA A 138 -29.47 -4.29 -9.96
C ALA A 138 -29.83 -2.84 -9.58
N ALA A 139 -28.88 -1.91 -9.63
CA ALA A 139 -29.11 -0.50 -9.36
C ALA A 139 -30.03 0.14 -10.41
N THR A 140 -29.84 -0.20 -11.68
CA THR A 140 -30.67 0.32 -12.79
C THR A 140 -32.14 -0.10 -12.67
N GLN A 141 -32.43 -1.33 -12.26
CA GLN A 141 -33.79 -1.79 -11.99
C GLN A 141 -34.52 -0.97 -10.92
N ARG A 142 -33.77 -0.36 -10.01
CA ARG A 142 -34.31 0.43 -8.89
C ARG A 142 -34.14 1.94 -9.07
N MET A 143 -33.77 2.39 -10.26
CA MET A 143 -33.38 3.79 -10.53
C MET A 143 -34.49 4.80 -10.18
N ARG A 144 -35.78 4.41 -10.29
CA ARG A 144 -36.94 5.24 -9.89
C ARG A 144 -36.87 5.75 -8.44
N HIS A 145 -36.10 5.07 -7.60
CA HIS A 145 -35.90 5.44 -6.17
C HIS A 145 -34.72 6.38 -5.94
N ALA A 146 -33.91 6.66 -6.97
CA ALA A 146 -32.71 7.49 -6.84
C ALA A 146 -33.00 8.86 -6.21
N PRO A 147 -34.04 9.63 -6.60
CA PRO A 147 -34.30 10.92 -5.98
C PRO A 147 -34.56 10.84 -4.47
N ALA A 148 -35.25 9.80 -4.00
CA ALA A 148 -35.57 9.62 -2.59
C ALA A 148 -34.39 9.07 -1.78
N VAL A 149 -33.55 8.21 -2.38
CA VAL A 149 -32.43 7.52 -1.71
C VAL A 149 -31.18 8.39 -1.69
N LEU A 150 -30.88 9.08 -2.77
CA LEU A 150 -29.64 9.83 -2.97
C LEU A 150 -29.83 11.37 -2.87
N GLY A 151 -30.98 11.89 -3.34
CA GLY A 151 -31.14 13.31 -3.65
C GLY A 151 -30.25 13.72 -4.84
N PRO A 152 -29.93 15.02 -4.98
CA PRO A 152 -28.92 15.49 -5.92
C PRO A 152 -27.58 14.82 -5.68
N VAL A 153 -26.88 14.43 -6.76
CA VAL A 153 -25.58 13.74 -6.71
C VAL A 153 -24.49 14.66 -7.23
N GLU A 154 -23.45 14.85 -6.46
CA GLU A 154 -22.26 15.59 -6.86
C GLU A 154 -21.06 14.65 -6.87
N ILE A 155 -20.34 14.59 -7.99
CA ILE A 155 -19.13 13.79 -8.16
C ILE A 155 -17.94 14.75 -8.04
N VAL A 156 -17.04 14.48 -7.06
CA VAL A 156 -15.95 15.40 -6.71
C VAL A 156 -14.61 14.66 -6.73
N GLY A 157 -13.60 15.28 -7.35
CA GLY A 157 -12.24 14.75 -7.31
C GLY A 157 -11.99 13.48 -8.13
N ILE A 158 -12.98 13.02 -8.88
CA ILE A 158 -12.87 11.88 -9.80
C ILE A 158 -12.47 12.41 -11.18
N THR A 159 -11.34 11.93 -11.69
CA THR A 159 -10.82 12.32 -13.01
C THR A 159 -11.29 11.39 -14.12
N GLU A 160 -11.70 10.18 -13.76
CA GLU A 160 -12.13 9.16 -14.70
C GLU A 160 -13.06 8.14 -14.01
N LEU A 161 -13.92 7.51 -14.77
CA LEU A 161 -14.83 6.45 -14.31
C LEU A 161 -14.71 5.24 -15.24
N SER A 162 -14.48 4.07 -14.64
CA SER A 162 -14.38 2.82 -15.40
C SER A 162 -15.60 2.58 -16.29
N PRO A 163 -15.43 2.03 -17.49
CA PRO A 163 -16.52 1.83 -18.45
C PRO A 163 -17.75 1.12 -17.87
N CYS A 164 -17.55 0.12 -17.00
CA CYS A 164 -18.65 -0.62 -16.37
C CYS A 164 -19.64 0.28 -15.59
N TRP A 165 -19.20 1.42 -15.07
CA TRP A 165 -20.03 2.34 -14.29
C TRP A 165 -20.74 3.43 -15.12
N ARG A 166 -20.29 3.69 -16.34
CA ARG A 166 -20.80 4.77 -17.18
C ARG A 166 -22.30 4.64 -17.50
N PRO A 167 -22.84 3.43 -17.79
CA PRO A 167 -24.28 3.25 -17.99
C PRO A 167 -25.12 3.64 -16.77
N LEU A 168 -24.63 3.34 -15.55
CA LEU A 168 -25.33 3.73 -14.33
C LEU A 168 -25.34 5.25 -14.14
N LEU A 169 -24.21 5.92 -14.44
CA LEU A 169 -24.13 7.39 -14.39
C LEU A 169 -25.12 8.02 -15.36
N GLN A 170 -25.18 7.54 -16.59
CA GLN A 170 -26.10 8.02 -17.60
C GLN A 170 -27.55 7.81 -17.16
N ALA A 171 -27.92 6.63 -16.63
CA ALA A 171 -29.23 6.36 -16.12
C ALA A 171 -29.62 7.30 -14.96
N LEU A 172 -28.70 7.64 -14.07
CA LEU A 172 -28.92 8.57 -12.96
C LEU A 172 -29.38 9.96 -13.43
N THR A 173 -28.81 10.48 -14.52
CA THR A 173 -29.14 11.82 -15.02
C THR A 173 -30.59 11.98 -15.45
N HIS A 174 -31.26 10.88 -15.79
CA HIS A 174 -32.69 10.89 -16.13
C HIS A 174 -33.61 10.93 -14.90
N HIS A 175 -33.08 10.67 -13.70
CA HIS A 175 -33.90 10.55 -12.49
C HIS A 175 -33.55 11.56 -11.40
N THR A 176 -32.32 12.10 -11.38
CA THR A 176 -31.90 13.09 -10.39
C THR A 176 -30.89 14.07 -11.00
N VAL A 177 -30.69 15.21 -10.35
CA VAL A 177 -29.64 16.16 -10.76
C VAL A 177 -28.30 15.56 -10.45
N VAL A 178 -27.43 15.46 -11.46
CA VAL A 178 -26.06 14.96 -11.33
C VAL A 178 -25.11 16.05 -11.80
N SER A 179 -24.18 16.43 -10.93
CA SER A 179 -23.09 17.35 -11.24
C SER A 179 -21.73 16.67 -11.09
N TRP A 180 -20.82 17.01 -11.98
CA TRP A 180 -19.43 16.57 -11.93
C TRP A 180 -18.54 17.78 -11.70
N THR A 181 -18.02 17.90 -10.49
CA THR A 181 -17.11 18.97 -10.10
C THR A 181 -15.70 18.62 -10.57
N ALA A 182 -15.41 18.91 -11.83
CA ALA A 182 -14.08 18.76 -12.40
C ALA A 182 -13.10 19.75 -11.74
N GLY A 183 -13.58 20.95 -11.40
CA GLY A 183 -12.70 22.01 -10.93
C GLY A 183 -11.71 22.40 -12.03
N PRO A 184 -10.42 22.54 -11.73
CA PRO A 184 -9.37 22.81 -12.71
C PRO A 184 -8.92 21.55 -13.49
N ARG A 185 -9.47 20.38 -13.18
CA ARG A 185 -9.10 19.10 -13.80
C ARG A 185 -9.68 18.98 -15.21
N PRO A 186 -9.02 18.27 -16.13
CA PRO A 186 -9.64 17.92 -17.40
C PRO A 186 -10.82 16.95 -17.15
N ALA A 187 -11.95 17.21 -17.80
CA ALA A 187 -13.09 16.30 -17.78
C ALA A 187 -12.93 15.26 -18.90
N PRO A 188 -13.28 13.98 -18.66
CA PRO A 188 -13.25 12.96 -19.70
C PRO A 188 -14.20 13.30 -20.85
N SER A 189 -13.78 13.05 -22.10
CA SER A 189 -14.58 13.39 -23.30
C SER A 189 -15.92 12.66 -23.36
N TRP A 190 -15.98 11.41 -22.88
CA TRP A 190 -17.22 10.63 -22.84
C TRP A 190 -18.29 11.23 -21.92
N LEU A 191 -17.90 12.07 -20.96
CA LEU A 191 -18.81 12.65 -19.98
C LEU A 191 -19.79 13.66 -20.61
N GLU A 192 -19.38 14.35 -21.67
CA GLU A 192 -20.22 15.33 -22.37
C GLU A 192 -21.48 14.73 -22.97
N ALA A 193 -21.41 13.43 -23.34
CA ALA A 193 -22.56 12.70 -23.91
C ALA A 193 -23.53 12.16 -22.85
N THR A 194 -23.27 12.33 -21.54
CA THR A 194 -24.05 11.68 -20.47
C THR A 194 -25.17 12.54 -19.88
N GLY A 195 -25.26 13.82 -20.23
CA GLY A 195 -26.23 14.75 -19.63
C GLY A 195 -25.87 15.24 -18.21
N VAL A 196 -24.67 14.96 -17.75
CA VAL A 196 -24.14 15.43 -16.45
C VAL A 196 -23.76 16.91 -16.55
N THR A 197 -24.10 17.70 -15.53
CA THR A 197 -23.66 19.09 -15.44
C THR A 197 -22.20 19.16 -15.01
N ILE A 198 -21.31 19.63 -15.88
CA ILE A 198 -19.88 19.71 -15.61
C ILE A 198 -19.53 21.10 -15.03
N LEU A 199 -19.04 21.12 -13.78
CA LEU A 199 -18.57 22.33 -13.11
C LEU A 199 -17.05 22.44 -13.27
N ARG A 200 -16.60 23.45 -14.02
CA ARG A 200 -15.17 23.72 -14.30
C ARG A 200 -14.71 25.00 -13.61
N SER A 201 -13.44 25.03 -13.22
CA SER A 201 -12.75 26.23 -12.78
C SER A 201 -11.42 26.39 -13.52
N ALA A 202 -10.84 27.59 -13.46
CA ALA A 202 -9.51 27.80 -14.04
C ALA A 202 -8.46 26.97 -13.31
N PRO A 203 -7.42 26.47 -14.01
CA PRO A 203 -6.30 25.79 -13.38
C PRO A 203 -5.53 26.77 -12.49
N LEU A 204 -5.02 26.23 -11.38
CA LEU A 204 -4.11 26.96 -10.51
C LEU A 204 -2.71 26.97 -11.13
N THR A 205 -1.89 27.93 -10.73
CA THR A 205 -0.51 28.09 -11.23
C THR A 205 0.46 28.13 -10.06
N PRO A 206 0.81 26.94 -9.50
CA PRO A 206 1.74 26.87 -8.39
C PRO A 206 3.16 27.30 -8.81
N ALA A 207 3.96 27.73 -7.84
CA ALA A 207 5.38 27.90 -8.05
C ALA A 207 6.03 26.54 -8.35
N LEU A 208 6.63 26.39 -9.54
CA LEU A 208 7.22 25.14 -9.99
C LEU A 208 8.74 25.18 -9.83
N ARG A 209 9.32 24.17 -9.18
CA ARG A 209 10.77 23.97 -9.05
C ARG A 209 11.18 22.56 -9.41
N SER A 210 12.31 22.42 -10.12
CA SER A 210 12.89 21.12 -10.44
C SER A 210 14.17 20.92 -9.64
N VAL A 211 14.28 19.75 -8.98
CA VAL A 211 15.44 19.40 -8.18
C VAL A 211 15.90 17.97 -8.50
N SER A 212 17.19 17.69 -8.32
CA SER A 212 17.72 16.33 -8.40
C SER A 212 18.57 16.01 -7.19
N ALA A 213 18.48 14.77 -6.74
CA ALA A 213 19.27 14.22 -5.62
C ALA A 213 20.21 13.10 -6.14
N SER A 214 21.20 12.72 -5.33
CA SER A 214 22.16 11.68 -5.74
C SER A 214 21.52 10.30 -5.87
N THR A 215 20.64 9.93 -4.91
CA THR A 215 19.96 8.62 -4.83
C THR A 215 18.53 8.80 -4.33
N ALA A 216 17.69 7.75 -4.43
CA ALA A 216 16.34 7.74 -3.90
C ALA A 216 16.28 8.02 -2.39
N TYR A 217 17.21 7.46 -1.61
CA TYR A 217 17.31 7.75 -0.17
C TYR A 217 17.60 9.23 0.10
N HIS A 218 18.57 9.83 -0.62
CA HIS A 218 18.87 11.25 -0.49
C HIS A 218 17.68 12.13 -0.93
N GLU A 219 16.95 11.71 -1.94
CA GLU A 219 15.72 12.38 -2.38
C GLU A 219 14.64 12.37 -1.30
N ALA A 220 14.47 11.22 -0.60
CA ALA A 220 13.54 11.10 0.51
C ALA A 220 13.94 11.99 1.71
N ILE A 221 15.23 12.05 2.07
CA ILE A 221 15.75 12.98 3.10
C ILE A 221 15.37 14.42 2.76
N GLU A 222 15.65 14.85 1.54
CA GLU A 222 15.34 16.21 1.08
C GLU A 222 13.84 16.51 1.05
N ALA A 223 13.00 15.49 0.84
CA ALA A 223 11.55 15.64 0.93
C ALA A 223 11.11 15.89 2.39
N VAL A 224 11.68 15.16 3.34
CA VAL A 224 11.38 15.35 4.77
C VAL A 224 11.94 16.69 5.28
N ARG A 225 13.15 17.09 4.87
CA ARG A 225 13.73 18.42 5.18
C ARG A 225 12.84 19.55 4.68
N TRP A 226 12.35 19.42 3.45
CA TRP A 226 11.43 20.41 2.87
C TRP A 226 10.13 20.50 3.66
N ALA A 227 9.50 19.38 3.99
CA ALA A 227 8.28 19.36 4.80
C ALA A 227 8.53 20.01 6.17
N ARG A 228 9.62 19.65 6.83
CA ARG A 228 10.00 20.25 8.13
C ARG A 228 10.24 21.76 8.01
N SER A 229 10.85 22.22 6.92
CA SER A 229 11.07 23.64 6.65
C SER A 229 9.76 24.43 6.55
N LEU A 230 8.75 23.88 5.88
CA LEU A 230 7.43 24.49 5.77
C LEU A 230 6.74 24.56 7.14
N LEU A 231 6.79 23.49 7.91
CA LEU A 231 6.22 23.42 9.26
C LEU A 231 6.93 24.41 10.21
N ALA A 232 8.26 24.39 10.25
CA ALA A 232 9.05 25.24 11.13
C ALA A 232 8.91 26.75 10.81
N SER A 233 8.71 27.10 9.54
CA SER A 233 8.47 28.50 9.13
C SER A 233 7.02 28.96 9.31
N GLY A 234 6.10 28.07 9.73
CA GLY A 234 4.68 28.38 9.86
C GLY A 234 3.96 28.64 8.52
N LYS A 235 4.59 28.30 7.38
CA LYS A 235 4.00 28.47 6.04
C LYS A 235 2.91 27.47 5.75
N ALA A 236 2.99 26.28 6.35
CA ALA A 236 2.04 25.20 6.14
C ALA A 236 1.78 24.44 7.45
N GLY A 237 0.56 23.95 7.61
CA GLY A 237 0.24 22.91 8.59
C GLY A 237 0.57 21.53 8.05
N HIS A 238 0.56 20.50 8.90
CA HIS A 238 0.84 19.12 8.48
C HIS A 238 -0.12 18.66 7.36
N ALA A 239 -1.39 19.02 7.48
CA ALA A 239 -2.42 18.65 6.50
C ALA A 239 -2.25 19.33 5.13
N ASP A 240 -1.44 20.37 5.03
CA ASP A 240 -1.24 21.12 3.78
C ASP A 240 -0.13 20.54 2.90
N ILE A 241 0.62 19.56 3.42
CA ILE A 241 1.83 19.05 2.78
C ILE A 241 1.62 17.64 2.27
N ALA A 242 1.98 17.39 1.02
CA ALA A 242 2.06 16.06 0.45
C ALA A 242 3.40 15.78 -0.21
N ILE A 243 3.88 14.56 -0.02
CA ILE A 243 4.95 13.95 -0.79
C ILE A 243 4.32 12.81 -1.58
N ALA A 244 4.54 12.75 -2.89
CA ALA A 244 3.89 11.75 -3.73
C ALA A 244 4.82 11.20 -4.81
N ALA A 245 4.56 9.93 -5.20
CA ALA A 245 5.21 9.27 -6.31
C ALA A 245 4.20 8.49 -7.16
N ALA A 246 4.54 8.14 -8.40
CA ALA A 246 3.71 7.24 -9.20
C ALA A 246 3.64 5.84 -8.56
N SER A 247 4.77 5.36 -8.01
CA SER A 247 4.87 4.13 -7.22
C SER A 247 5.60 4.42 -5.91
N CYS A 248 4.95 4.14 -4.78
CA CYS A 248 5.50 4.40 -3.45
C CYS A 248 6.48 3.34 -2.97
N ALA A 249 6.42 2.12 -3.50
CA ALA A 249 7.09 0.95 -2.95
C ALA A 249 8.61 1.10 -2.76
N GLU A 250 9.28 1.83 -3.66
CA GLU A 250 10.73 2.06 -3.58
C GLU A 250 11.13 2.99 -2.43
N TYR A 251 10.24 3.89 -2.05
CA TYR A 251 10.50 4.91 -1.03
C TYR A 251 9.91 4.56 0.34
N ASP A 252 9.01 3.58 0.41
CA ASP A 252 8.31 3.23 1.65
C ASP A 252 9.26 2.95 2.82
N ASP A 253 10.29 2.15 2.59
CA ASP A 253 11.25 1.78 3.63
C ASP A 253 12.12 2.98 4.05
N HIS A 254 12.45 3.87 3.11
CA HIS A 254 13.17 5.11 3.41
C HIS A 254 12.31 6.05 4.27
N PHE A 255 11.07 6.27 3.91
CA PHE A 255 10.17 7.13 4.68
C PHE A 255 9.80 6.55 6.04
N LEU A 256 9.70 5.23 6.18
CA LEU A 256 9.51 4.60 7.50
C LEU A 256 10.69 4.86 8.44
N ALA A 257 11.92 4.73 7.94
CA ALA A 257 13.13 5.02 8.71
C ALA A 257 13.20 6.52 9.07
N LEU A 258 12.98 7.41 8.09
CA LEU A 258 13.04 8.86 8.30
C LEU A 258 11.92 9.36 9.23
N ARG A 259 10.74 8.76 9.19
CA ARG A 259 9.64 9.05 10.12
C ARG A 259 10.04 8.74 11.56
N ALA A 260 10.67 7.58 11.79
CA ALA A 260 11.12 7.17 13.11
C ALA A 260 12.29 8.05 13.61
N GLU A 261 13.29 8.34 12.76
CA GLU A 261 14.45 9.17 13.10
C GLU A 261 14.05 10.62 13.37
N GLY A 262 13.21 11.20 12.53
CA GLY A 262 12.85 12.61 12.59
C GLY A 262 11.66 12.92 13.50
N ASN A 263 11.01 11.92 14.07
CA ASN A 263 9.75 12.09 14.82
C ASN A 263 8.78 13.04 14.11
N ILE A 264 8.53 12.76 12.82
CA ILE A 264 7.60 13.53 11.98
C ILE A 264 6.34 12.71 11.72
N ASP A 265 5.18 13.33 11.89
CA ASP A 265 3.90 12.70 11.58
C ASP A 265 3.72 12.61 10.05
N LEU A 266 4.29 11.56 9.47
CA LEU A 266 4.20 11.22 8.05
C LEU A 266 3.25 10.05 7.87
N HIS A 267 2.05 10.31 7.37
CA HIS A 267 1.01 9.30 7.15
C HIS A 267 1.13 8.62 5.79
N PHE A 268 1.17 7.30 5.78
CA PHE A 268 1.19 6.46 4.59
C PHE A 268 -0.24 6.18 4.12
N VAL A 269 -0.74 6.98 3.18
CA VAL A 269 -2.13 6.90 2.69
C VAL A 269 -2.46 5.53 2.05
N HIS A 270 -1.47 4.89 1.44
CA HIS A 270 -1.57 3.56 0.83
C HIS A 270 -1.26 2.40 1.80
N GLY A 271 -1.15 2.71 3.10
CA GLY A 271 -0.81 1.74 4.14
C GLY A 271 0.69 1.45 4.25
N ILE A 272 1.05 0.79 5.34
CA ILE A 272 2.42 0.33 5.62
C ILE A 272 2.52 -1.18 5.43
N LYS A 273 3.69 -1.69 5.04
CA LYS A 273 3.95 -3.13 4.97
C LYS A 273 3.73 -3.75 6.36
N VAL A 274 3.08 -4.91 6.42
CA VAL A 274 2.84 -5.58 7.71
C VAL A 274 4.16 -5.94 8.40
N THR A 275 5.19 -6.29 7.62
CA THR A 275 6.54 -6.60 8.13
C THR A 275 7.27 -5.42 8.78
N ALA A 276 6.79 -4.20 8.60
CA ALA A 276 7.26 -3.01 9.32
C ALA A 276 6.72 -2.94 10.76
N THR A 277 5.79 -3.79 11.13
CA THR A 277 5.22 -3.85 12.49
C THR A 277 5.73 -5.06 13.26
N ARG A 278 5.70 -5.00 14.60
CA ARG A 278 6.13 -6.11 15.46
C ARG A 278 5.30 -7.37 15.21
N GLU A 279 3.99 -7.20 15.04
CA GLU A 279 3.06 -8.30 14.78
C GLU A 279 3.33 -8.97 13.42
N GLY A 280 3.61 -8.19 12.38
CA GLY A 280 3.99 -8.72 11.08
C GLY A 280 5.37 -9.36 11.09
N GLN A 281 6.33 -8.85 11.87
CA GLN A 281 7.62 -9.48 12.08
C GLN A 281 7.50 -10.83 12.81
N ALA A 282 6.56 -10.94 13.78
CA ALA A 282 6.26 -12.22 14.44
C ALA A 282 5.72 -13.25 13.45
N ALA A 283 4.76 -12.85 12.61
CA ALA A 283 4.25 -13.69 11.54
C ALA A 283 5.35 -14.10 10.54
N ALA A 284 6.21 -13.15 10.12
CA ALA A 284 7.32 -13.43 9.20
C ALA A 284 8.38 -14.36 9.83
N ALA A 285 8.64 -14.23 11.14
CA ALA A 285 9.56 -15.13 11.84
C ALA A 285 9.02 -16.57 11.91
N LEU A 286 7.70 -16.72 12.10
CA LEU A 286 7.06 -18.04 12.05
C LEU A 286 7.10 -18.62 10.63
N ALA A 287 6.80 -17.83 9.61
CA ALA A 287 6.89 -18.25 8.21
C ALA A 287 8.30 -18.72 7.84
N ASP A 288 9.34 -17.99 8.27
CA ASP A 288 10.73 -18.35 8.03
C ASP A 288 11.10 -19.73 8.64
N VAL A 289 10.58 -20.03 9.84
CA VAL A 289 10.76 -21.36 10.46
C VAL A 289 10.02 -22.46 9.67
N LEU A 290 8.77 -22.21 9.28
CA LEU A 290 7.95 -23.23 8.62
C LEU A 290 8.38 -23.52 7.18
N ILE A 291 8.92 -22.54 6.47
CA ILE A 291 9.34 -22.67 5.06
C ILE A 291 10.79 -23.16 4.97
N ARG A 292 11.69 -22.56 5.74
CA ARG A 292 13.13 -22.83 5.65
C ARG A 292 13.63 -23.81 6.70
N GLY A 293 12.73 -24.32 7.53
CA GLY A 293 13.04 -25.28 8.60
C GLY A 293 13.57 -24.63 9.88
N ILE A 294 13.61 -25.43 10.94
CA ILE A 294 14.05 -24.99 12.27
C ILE A 294 15.56 -24.80 12.28
N SER A 295 16.01 -23.63 12.73
CA SER A 295 17.40 -23.40 13.13
C SER A 295 17.42 -22.63 14.45
N GLN A 296 18.56 -22.69 15.15
CA GLN A 296 18.70 -21.96 16.42
C GLN A 296 18.44 -20.44 16.25
N THR A 297 18.98 -19.84 15.20
CA THR A 297 18.82 -18.42 14.92
C THR A 297 17.35 -18.06 14.65
N ARG A 298 16.66 -18.87 13.84
CA ARG A 298 15.24 -18.64 13.54
C ARG A 298 14.37 -18.82 14.78
N LEU A 299 14.64 -19.85 15.59
CA LEU A 299 13.91 -20.08 16.82
C LEU A 299 14.13 -18.92 17.82
N ARG A 300 15.37 -18.44 18.00
CA ARG A 300 15.64 -17.28 18.86
C ARG A 300 14.90 -16.03 18.40
N ARG A 301 14.85 -15.79 17.09
CA ARG A 301 14.06 -14.69 16.51
C ARG A 301 12.57 -14.86 16.78
N LEU A 302 12.03 -16.06 16.58
CA LEU A 302 10.62 -16.35 16.83
C LEU A 302 10.27 -16.13 18.31
N VAL A 303 11.09 -16.65 19.22
CA VAL A 303 10.88 -16.46 20.67
C VAL A 303 10.93 -14.98 21.06
N ALA A 304 11.88 -14.20 20.50
CA ALA A 304 11.99 -12.77 20.80
C ALA A 304 10.75 -11.97 20.35
N LEU A 305 10.06 -12.41 19.33
CA LEU A 305 8.89 -11.73 18.77
C LEU A 305 7.56 -12.24 19.33
N CYS A 306 7.46 -13.54 19.62
CA CYS A 306 6.22 -14.20 20.06
C CYS A 306 6.22 -14.61 21.55
N GLY A 307 7.35 -14.57 22.25
CA GLY A 307 7.58 -15.30 23.50
C GLY A 307 7.12 -14.65 24.79
N SER A 308 6.54 -13.44 24.80
CA SER A 308 6.46 -12.71 26.07
C SER A 308 5.15 -12.84 26.86
N GLU A 309 4.01 -13.15 26.27
CA GLU A 309 2.74 -13.10 27.00
C GLU A 309 1.72 -14.19 26.65
N SER A 310 1.89 -14.87 25.53
CA SER A 310 0.97 -15.93 25.08
C SER A 310 1.67 -16.87 24.10
N GLY A 311 1.20 -18.11 24.01
CA GLY A 311 1.73 -19.12 23.12
C GLY A 311 2.64 -20.15 23.84
N PRO A 312 3.16 -21.15 23.11
CA PRO A 312 3.81 -22.32 23.72
C PRO A 312 5.13 -21.98 24.43
N PHE A 313 5.81 -20.91 24.05
CA PHE A 313 7.06 -20.50 24.73
C PHE A 313 6.86 -19.94 26.14
N HIS A 314 5.64 -19.51 26.48
CA HIS A 314 5.34 -18.99 27.83
C HIS A 314 5.40 -20.07 28.91
N THR A 315 5.26 -21.32 28.52
CA THR A 315 5.32 -22.47 29.43
C THR A 315 6.76 -22.91 29.76
N LEU A 316 7.76 -22.31 29.09
CA LEU A 316 9.16 -22.58 29.34
C LEU A 316 9.73 -21.56 30.36
N PRO A 317 10.67 -21.98 31.24
CA PRO A 317 11.22 -21.11 32.28
C PRO A 317 12.04 -19.97 31.68
N VAL A 318 12.03 -18.82 32.35
CA VAL A 318 12.82 -17.65 31.92
C VAL A 318 14.30 -18.02 31.81
N GLY A 319 14.91 -17.66 30.68
CA GLY A 319 16.34 -17.96 30.44
C GLY A 319 16.61 -19.32 29.79
N TRP A 320 15.60 -20.12 29.47
CA TRP A 320 15.76 -21.43 28.83
C TRP A 320 16.61 -21.41 27.54
N LEU A 321 16.63 -20.29 26.81
CA LEU A 321 17.47 -20.13 25.62
C LEU A 321 18.98 -20.29 25.89
N ARG A 322 19.43 -20.25 27.17
CA ARG A 322 20.81 -20.53 27.56
C ARG A 322 21.18 -22.01 27.43
N LEU A 323 20.18 -22.90 27.34
CA LEU A 323 20.38 -24.34 27.06
C LEU A 323 20.87 -24.60 25.64
N LEU A 324 20.60 -23.66 24.74
CA LEU A 324 21.01 -23.79 23.34
C LEU A 324 22.50 -23.46 23.22
N PRO A 325 23.30 -24.37 22.65
CA PRO A 325 24.73 -24.18 22.50
C PRO A 325 25.03 -22.94 21.63
N THR A 326 26.08 -22.18 21.99
CA THR A 326 26.36 -20.90 21.35
C THR A 326 26.70 -21.07 19.86
N ASP A 327 27.45 -22.12 19.52
CA ASP A 327 28.09 -22.26 18.20
C ASP A 327 27.44 -23.34 17.32
N ALA A 328 26.34 -24.00 17.78
CA ALA A 328 25.68 -25.03 17.01
C ALA A 328 24.44 -24.45 16.26
N PRO A 329 24.37 -24.55 14.93
CA PRO A 329 23.24 -23.96 14.16
C PRO A 329 21.92 -24.68 14.39
N LEU A 330 21.92 -25.93 14.90
CA LEU A 330 20.74 -26.78 15.10
C LEU A 330 19.79 -26.75 13.88
N ALA A 331 20.36 -26.90 12.67
CA ALA A 331 19.67 -26.68 11.41
C ALA A 331 18.84 -27.88 10.93
N SER A 332 18.74 -28.95 11.72
CA SER A 332 17.95 -30.14 11.37
C SER A 332 17.21 -30.70 12.59
N LEU A 333 16.08 -31.35 12.34
CA LEU A 333 15.29 -32.00 13.40
C LEU A 333 16.13 -33.02 14.19
N SER A 334 17.01 -33.76 13.52
CA SER A 334 17.90 -34.75 14.18
C SER A 334 18.92 -34.07 15.11
N ALA A 335 19.37 -32.85 14.80
CA ALA A 335 20.23 -32.08 15.70
C ALA A 335 19.47 -31.64 16.97
N TRP A 336 18.23 -31.20 16.80
CA TRP A 336 17.35 -30.87 17.93
C TRP A 336 17.04 -32.08 18.79
N GLN A 337 16.72 -33.25 18.19
CA GLN A 337 16.46 -34.47 18.93
C GLN A 337 17.67 -34.94 19.76
N ARG A 338 18.88 -34.78 19.21
CA ARG A 338 20.12 -35.09 19.96
C ARG A 338 20.33 -34.17 21.14
N LEU A 339 20.08 -32.86 20.95
CA LEU A 339 20.14 -31.90 22.06
C LEU A 339 19.11 -32.24 23.14
N LEU A 340 17.85 -32.47 22.76
CA LEU A 340 16.77 -32.81 23.67
C LEU A 340 17.04 -34.11 24.45
N ALA A 341 17.74 -35.07 23.86
CA ALA A 341 18.13 -36.33 24.53
C ALA A 341 19.22 -36.13 25.59
N GLN A 342 19.96 -35.01 25.55
CA GLN A 342 21.01 -34.70 26.51
C GLN A 342 20.54 -33.83 27.67
N LEU A 343 19.34 -33.23 27.58
CA LEU A 343 18.80 -32.37 28.64
C LEU A 343 18.25 -33.23 29.78
N THR A 344 18.53 -32.78 30.99
CA THR A 344 18.02 -33.34 32.24
C THR A 344 17.35 -32.23 33.05
N ALA A 345 16.60 -32.55 34.10
CA ALA A 345 15.98 -31.54 34.97
C ALA A 345 17.02 -30.52 35.49
N ALA A 346 18.21 -30.98 35.86
CA ALA A 346 19.30 -30.12 36.31
C ALA A 346 19.86 -29.17 35.23
N SER A 347 19.55 -29.41 33.95
CA SER A 347 19.91 -28.49 32.85
C SER A 347 19.06 -27.22 32.83
N TRP A 348 17.84 -27.27 33.36
CA TRP A 348 16.87 -26.19 33.29
C TRP A 348 17.07 -25.13 34.39
N PRO A 349 16.75 -23.86 34.12
CA PRO A 349 16.97 -22.78 35.08
C PRO A 349 16.23 -22.94 36.43
N ASP A 350 15.13 -23.64 36.44
CA ASP A 350 14.27 -23.92 37.61
C ASP A 350 14.40 -25.36 38.14
N GLU A 351 15.36 -26.11 37.59
CA GLU A 351 15.64 -27.54 37.93
C GLU A 351 14.44 -28.48 37.71
N GLN A 352 13.45 -28.08 36.88
CA GLN A 352 12.33 -28.90 36.46
C GLN A 352 12.50 -29.35 35.00
N ASP A 353 12.09 -30.56 34.68
CA ASP A 353 12.23 -31.10 33.31
C ASP A 353 11.13 -30.58 32.37
N HIS A 354 11.45 -29.56 31.59
CA HIS A 354 10.60 -29.01 30.52
C HIS A 354 10.94 -29.59 29.13
N THR A 355 11.80 -30.62 29.05
CA THR A 355 12.19 -31.26 27.79
C THR A 355 11.00 -31.78 27.00
N PRO A 356 9.94 -32.38 27.61
CA PRO A 356 8.74 -32.80 26.85
C PRO A 356 8.03 -31.64 26.16
N VAL A 357 7.89 -30.50 26.85
CA VAL A 357 7.26 -29.29 26.30
C VAL A 357 8.06 -28.72 25.13
N LEU A 358 9.37 -28.59 25.32
CA LEU A 358 10.24 -28.09 24.24
C LEU A 358 10.23 -29.05 23.04
N ARG A 359 10.16 -30.35 23.25
CA ARG A 359 10.04 -31.36 22.20
C ARG A 359 8.75 -31.16 21.39
N GLU A 360 7.61 -31.00 22.07
CA GLU A 360 6.33 -30.76 21.41
C GLU A 360 6.36 -29.51 20.53
N ILE A 361 6.96 -28.42 21.04
CA ILE A 361 7.16 -27.18 20.28
C ILE A 361 8.01 -27.44 19.02
N ILE A 362 9.15 -28.12 19.15
CA ILE A 362 10.04 -28.41 18.04
C ILE A 362 9.35 -29.33 17.00
N ASP A 363 8.66 -30.37 17.45
CA ASP A 363 7.94 -31.29 16.57
C ASP A 363 6.80 -30.59 15.82
N MET A 364 6.10 -29.66 16.48
CA MET A 364 5.07 -28.83 15.85
C MET A 364 5.66 -27.93 14.75
N LEU A 365 6.72 -27.22 15.03
CA LEU A 365 7.41 -26.38 14.04
C LEU A 365 8.03 -27.19 12.90
N ALA A 366 8.46 -28.42 13.17
CA ALA A 366 9.04 -29.32 12.17
C ALA A 366 8.02 -29.84 11.13
N LYS A 367 6.69 -29.76 11.40
CA LYS A 367 5.65 -30.10 10.42
C LYS A 367 5.73 -29.21 9.16
N GLY A 368 6.37 -28.03 9.26
CA GLY A 368 6.58 -27.12 8.14
C GLY A 368 5.30 -26.41 7.68
N HIS A 369 5.37 -25.82 6.49
CA HIS A 369 4.31 -24.98 5.94
C HIS A 369 2.98 -25.69 5.67
N ALA A 370 2.97 -27.03 5.56
CA ALA A 370 1.75 -27.81 5.37
C ALA A 370 0.78 -27.69 6.56
N SER A 371 1.29 -27.42 7.76
CA SER A 371 0.52 -27.21 8.99
C SER A 371 0.43 -25.73 9.40
N ALA A 372 0.63 -24.79 8.45
CA ALA A 372 0.74 -23.37 8.75
C ALA A 372 -0.49 -22.80 9.47
N ASP A 373 -1.70 -23.25 9.15
CA ASP A 373 -2.94 -22.77 9.80
C ASP A 373 -2.99 -23.22 11.27
N GLU A 374 -2.76 -24.51 11.55
CA GLU A 374 -2.71 -25.06 12.90
C GLU A 374 -1.62 -24.37 13.74
N VAL A 375 -0.39 -24.34 13.21
CA VAL A 375 0.77 -23.76 13.90
C VAL A 375 0.58 -22.26 14.13
N GLY A 376 0.04 -21.53 13.16
CA GLY A 376 -0.24 -20.09 13.32
C GLY A 376 -1.19 -19.79 14.47
N THR A 377 -2.23 -20.60 14.69
CA THR A 377 -3.19 -20.41 15.79
C THR A 377 -2.57 -20.69 17.17
N VAL A 378 -1.54 -21.51 17.23
CA VAL A 378 -0.84 -21.84 18.48
C VAL A 378 0.22 -20.79 18.84
N PHE A 379 0.96 -20.30 17.85
CA PHE A 379 2.13 -19.42 18.07
C PHE A 379 1.79 -17.93 18.02
N LEU A 380 0.72 -17.54 17.33
CA LEU A 380 0.35 -16.15 17.12
C LEU A 380 -0.99 -15.83 17.78
N SER A 381 -1.13 -14.60 18.25
CA SER A 381 -2.36 -14.10 18.86
C SER A 381 -2.71 -12.70 18.34
N GLY A 382 -3.93 -12.25 18.59
CA GLY A 382 -4.37 -10.90 18.28
C GLY A 382 -4.12 -10.48 16.83
N ARG A 383 -3.46 -9.33 16.64
CA ARG A 383 -3.12 -8.78 15.30
C ARG A 383 -2.17 -9.66 14.51
N ALA A 384 -1.20 -10.30 15.14
CA ALA A 384 -0.27 -11.18 14.45
C ALA A 384 -0.99 -12.37 13.82
N LEU A 385 -1.95 -12.98 14.54
CA LEU A 385 -2.79 -14.04 14.00
C LEU A 385 -3.72 -13.55 12.88
N ALA A 386 -4.26 -12.35 12.99
CA ALA A 386 -5.07 -11.77 11.91
C ALA A 386 -4.26 -11.54 10.63
N ILE A 387 -3.03 -11.02 10.74
CA ILE A 387 -2.09 -10.87 9.62
C ILE A 387 -1.76 -12.24 9.01
N TRP A 388 -1.49 -13.25 9.84
CA TRP A 388 -1.21 -14.61 9.41
C TRP A 388 -2.34 -15.22 8.59
N ARG A 389 -3.57 -15.16 9.11
CA ARG A 389 -4.77 -15.65 8.40
C ARG A 389 -4.96 -14.92 7.07
N LYS A 390 -4.75 -13.61 7.06
CA LYS A 390 -4.81 -12.82 5.82
C LYS A 390 -3.75 -13.27 4.82
N ALA A 391 -2.54 -13.60 5.27
CA ALA A 391 -1.48 -14.12 4.41
C ALA A 391 -1.83 -15.49 3.84
N LEU A 392 -2.42 -16.39 4.63
CA LEU A 392 -2.90 -17.69 4.17
C LEU A 392 -4.02 -17.59 3.13
N LEU A 393 -4.86 -16.55 3.21
CA LEU A 393 -5.90 -16.28 2.21
C LEU A 393 -5.35 -15.63 0.94
N ALA A 394 -4.21 -14.93 1.04
CA ALA A 394 -3.62 -14.21 -0.09
C ALA A 394 -2.66 -15.04 -0.94
N GLY A 395 -2.18 -16.20 -0.44
CA GLY A 395 -1.25 -17.04 -1.18
C GLY A 395 -1.03 -18.41 -0.57
N PRO A 396 -0.35 -19.32 -1.29
CA PRO A 396 -0.07 -20.67 -0.82
C PRO A 396 0.81 -20.66 0.45
N SER A 397 0.59 -21.62 1.35
CA SER A 397 1.35 -21.73 2.61
C SER A 397 2.87 -21.87 2.40
N GLY A 398 3.30 -22.44 1.27
CA GLY A 398 4.71 -22.54 0.90
C GLY A 398 5.37 -21.23 0.49
N SER A 399 4.61 -20.14 0.32
CA SER A 399 5.08 -18.80 -0.09
C SER A 399 4.69 -17.72 0.92
N LEU A 400 4.43 -18.08 2.17
CA LEU A 400 3.99 -17.15 3.22
C LEU A 400 4.99 -16.01 3.47
N ASP A 401 6.28 -16.26 3.34
CA ASP A 401 7.33 -15.25 3.46
C ASP A 401 7.14 -14.15 2.40
N THR A 402 7.03 -14.51 1.14
CA THR A 402 6.78 -13.58 0.03
C THR A 402 5.42 -12.88 0.17
N THR A 403 4.38 -13.63 0.58
CA THR A 403 3.04 -13.06 0.78
C THR A 403 3.05 -12.00 1.89
N LEU A 404 3.69 -12.27 3.03
CA LEU A 404 3.82 -11.31 4.14
C LEU A 404 4.62 -10.05 3.77
N GLU A 405 5.62 -10.17 2.89
CA GLU A 405 6.38 -9.01 2.39
C GLU A 405 5.54 -8.06 1.54
N THR A 406 4.51 -8.56 0.87
CA THR A 406 3.64 -7.77 -0.01
C THR A 406 2.40 -7.22 0.70
N LEU A 407 1.98 -7.84 1.80
CA LEU A 407 0.80 -7.42 2.55
C LEU A 407 0.98 -6.04 3.18
N LYS A 408 -0.08 -5.25 3.09
CA LYS A 408 -0.16 -3.93 3.72
C LYS A 408 -1.30 -3.86 4.74
N GLN A 409 -1.12 -2.96 5.71
CA GLN A 409 -2.14 -2.58 6.68
C GLN A 409 -2.28 -1.06 6.74
N ASP A 410 -3.43 -0.58 7.21
CA ASP A 410 -3.66 0.86 7.38
C ASP A 410 -2.63 1.46 8.35
N ASP A 411 -2.14 2.65 8.05
CA ASP A 411 -1.31 3.43 8.97
C ASP A 411 -2.17 3.92 10.14
N GLY A 412 -1.62 3.86 11.35
CA GLY A 412 -2.29 4.31 12.56
C GLY A 412 -2.35 5.83 12.74
N LEU A 413 -1.65 6.62 11.89
CA LEU A 413 -1.71 8.08 11.96
C LEU A 413 -3.00 8.64 11.37
N GLU A 414 -3.37 9.83 11.83
CA GLU A 414 -4.53 10.55 11.32
C GLU A 414 -4.17 11.35 10.06
N ALA A 415 -4.71 10.94 8.93
CA ALA A 415 -4.40 11.49 7.61
C ALA A 415 -4.61 13.02 7.48
N CYS A 416 -5.60 13.56 8.23
CA CYS A 416 -5.98 14.96 8.10
C CYS A 416 -5.18 15.92 8.99
N VAL A 417 -4.25 15.39 9.79
CA VAL A 417 -3.37 16.19 10.68
C VAL A 417 -1.90 15.79 10.53
N SER A 418 -1.59 15.01 9.50
CA SER A 418 -0.23 14.52 9.21
C SER A 418 0.22 14.96 7.82
N VAL A 419 1.53 15.06 7.63
CA VAL A 419 2.12 15.13 6.29
C VAL A 419 1.78 13.85 5.53
N ALA A 420 1.29 13.96 4.31
CA ALA A 420 0.85 12.79 3.56
C ALA A 420 1.99 12.24 2.67
N TRP A 421 2.26 10.94 2.78
CA TRP A 421 3.00 10.16 1.80
C TRP A 421 2.03 9.28 1.02
N MET A 422 1.92 9.48 -0.30
CA MET A 422 0.83 8.88 -1.06
C MET A 422 1.17 8.64 -2.54
N PRO A 423 0.45 7.73 -3.22
CA PRO A 423 0.47 7.64 -4.68
C PRO A 423 -0.06 8.92 -5.33
N ALA A 424 0.48 9.26 -6.50
CA ALA A 424 0.04 10.43 -7.27
C ALA A 424 -1.46 10.43 -7.56
N SER A 425 -2.05 9.25 -7.80
CA SER A 425 -3.50 9.10 -8.00
C SER A 425 -4.34 9.53 -6.79
N ALA A 426 -3.86 9.25 -5.58
CA ALA A 426 -4.53 9.70 -4.36
C ALA A 426 -4.40 11.22 -4.17
N LEU A 427 -3.23 11.79 -4.51
CA LEU A 427 -3.02 13.23 -4.48
C LEU A 427 -3.87 13.96 -5.52
N ALA A 428 -4.00 13.43 -6.72
CA ALA A 428 -4.89 13.98 -7.75
C ALA A 428 -6.35 14.01 -7.31
N ALA A 429 -6.78 13.02 -6.51
CA ALA A 429 -8.12 12.98 -5.93
C ALA A 429 -8.30 13.91 -4.71
N SER A 430 -7.24 14.11 -3.92
CA SER A 430 -7.21 14.91 -2.69
C SER A 430 -6.03 15.89 -2.72
N PRO A 431 -6.15 17.02 -3.42
CA PRO A 431 -5.06 17.99 -3.61
C PRO A 431 -4.58 18.60 -2.30
N ARG A 432 -3.30 18.98 -2.27
CA ARG A 432 -2.65 19.67 -1.16
C ARG A 432 -2.03 20.99 -1.63
N PRO A 433 -1.99 22.03 -0.77
CA PRO A 433 -1.41 23.32 -1.11
C PRO A 433 0.08 23.28 -1.44
N PHE A 434 0.85 22.40 -0.77
CA PHE A 434 2.28 22.21 -0.96
C PHE A 434 2.57 20.77 -1.33
N VAL A 435 3.20 20.56 -2.48
CA VAL A 435 3.42 19.24 -3.05
C VAL A 435 4.88 19.03 -3.42
N ARG A 436 5.41 17.85 -3.09
CA ARG A 436 6.68 17.37 -3.64
C ARG A 436 6.46 16.04 -4.34
N LEU A 437 6.71 16.01 -5.64
CA LEU A 437 6.67 14.81 -6.46
C LEU A 437 8.08 14.24 -6.54
N ILE A 438 8.24 12.98 -6.15
CA ILE A 438 9.53 12.29 -6.11
C ILE A 438 9.56 11.07 -7.04
N GLY A 439 10.76 10.59 -7.36
CA GLY A 439 10.93 9.45 -8.25
C GLY A 439 10.57 9.74 -9.70
N MET A 440 10.71 10.99 -10.14
CA MET A 440 10.42 11.39 -11.52
C MET A 440 11.54 10.94 -12.48
N ASN A 441 11.75 9.63 -12.53
CA ASN A 441 12.71 8.98 -13.41
C ASN A 441 12.02 8.33 -14.61
N SER A 442 12.74 8.20 -15.72
CA SER A 442 12.29 7.43 -16.89
C SER A 442 11.97 6.01 -16.45
N SER A 443 11.00 5.35 -17.03
CA SER A 443 10.49 4.04 -16.64
C SER A 443 9.72 3.95 -15.31
N ARG A 444 9.76 4.98 -14.46
CA ARG A 444 9.05 5.02 -13.16
C ARG A 444 7.86 5.97 -13.19
N TRP A 445 8.00 7.09 -13.89
CA TRP A 445 6.92 8.04 -14.07
C TRP A 445 7.03 8.71 -15.45
N PRO A 446 6.06 8.54 -16.36
CA PRO A 446 4.93 7.60 -16.25
C PRO A 446 5.40 6.14 -16.25
N ARG A 447 4.65 5.28 -15.54
CA ARG A 447 4.91 3.84 -15.54
C ARG A 447 4.69 3.25 -16.93
N GLY A 448 5.48 2.23 -17.27
CA GLY A 448 5.32 1.52 -18.52
C GLY A 448 3.99 0.77 -18.57
N ILE A 449 3.40 0.69 -19.75
CA ILE A 449 2.26 -0.18 -20.01
C ILE A 449 2.81 -1.61 -20.12
N SER A 450 2.25 -2.53 -19.36
CA SER A 450 2.55 -3.96 -19.46
C SER A 450 1.31 -4.71 -19.92
N GLU A 451 1.51 -5.72 -20.74
CA GLU A 451 0.46 -6.67 -21.08
C GLU A 451 -0.10 -7.33 -19.82
N ASP A 452 -1.34 -7.78 -19.90
CA ASP A 452 -1.92 -8.59 -18.86
C ASP A 452 -1.22 -9.95 -18.76
N ARG A 453 -1.07 -10.46 -17.55
CA ARG A 453 -0.30 -11.69 -17.30
C ARG A 453 -0.98 -12.94 -17.85
N LEU A 454 -2.31 -12.95 -17.94
CA LEU A 454 -3.10 -14.12 -18.34
C LEU A 454 -3.76 -13.93 -19.71
N ILE A 455 -4.10 -12.72 -20.08
CA ILE A 455 -4.72 -12.38 -21.37
C ILE A 455 -3.77 -11.42 -22.09
N SER A 456 -3.05 -11.93 -23.05
CA SER A 456 -2.12 -11.13 -23.85
C SER A 456 -2.85 -10.26 -24.88
N ASP A 457 -2.15 -9.24 -25.35
CA ASP A 457 -2.67 -8.17 -26.23
C ASP A 457 -3.26 -8.69 -27.56
N HIS A 458 -2.78 -9.84 -28.05
CA HIS A 458 -3.31 -10.47 -29.27
C HIS A 458 -4.66 -11.21 -29.05
N ILE A 459 -5.08 -11.42 -27.78
CA ILE A 459 -6.37 -12.05 -27.42
C ILE A 459 -7.43 -10.98 -27.17
N ILE A 460 -7.11 -10.03 -26.29
CA ILE A 460 -7.87 -8.81 -26.08
C ILE A 460 -6.88 -7.64 -26.10
N PRO A 461 -7.04 -6.67 -27.00
CA PRO A 461 -6.18 -5.49 -27.03
C PRO A 461 -6.10 -4.79 -25.67
N THR A 462 -4.92 -4.34 -25.30
CA THR A 462 -4.67 -3.70 -23.98
C THR A 462 -5.61 -2.51 -23.75
N ASP A 463 -5.91 -1.72 -24.78
CA ASP A 463 -6.81 -0.57 -24.70
C ASP A 463 -8.28 -0.95 -24.47
N GLU A 464 -8.69 -2.16 -24.87
CA GLU A 464 -10.00 -2.72 -24.57
C GLU A 464 -10.05 -3.33 -23.16
N LEU A 465 -9.05 -4.13 -22.78
CA LEU A 465 -8.98 -4.82 -21.49
C LEU A 465 -8.69 -3.83 -20.34
N ASP A 466 -7.82 -2.87 -20.58
CA ASP A 466 -7.47 -1.81 -19.62
C ASP A 466 -7.61 -0.44 -20.31
N PRO A 467 -8.83 0.08 -20.47
CA PRO A 467 -9.10 1.33 -21.18
C PRO A 467 -8.48 2.57 -20.51
N LEU A 468 -7.88 2.39 -19.33
CA LEU A 468 -7.17 3.42 -18.59
C LEU A 468 -5.77 2.92 -18.20
N PRO A 469 -4.88 2.71 -19.18
CA PRO A 469 -3.55 2.18 -18.94
C PRO A 469 -2.81 3.03 -17.92
N VAL A 470 -2.04 2.37 -17.06
CA VAL A 470 -1.37 3.01 -15.92
C VAL A 470 -0.52 4.21 -16.33
N GLY A 471 0.17 4.17 -17.47
CA GLY A 471 0.99 5.28 -17.95
C GLY A 471 0.17 6.49 -18.39
N THR A 472 -1.02 6.27 -18.96
CA THR A 472 -1.97 7.35 -19.30
C THR A 472 -2.58 7.95 -18.05
N ALA A 473 -2.92 7.11 -17.07
CA ALA A 473 -3.40 7.57 -15.76
C ALA A 473 -2.33 8.41 -15.05
N ASP A 474 -1.07 7.99 -15.05
CA ASP A 474 0.04 8.73 -14.45
C ASP A 474 0.23 10.13 -15.06
N ARG A 475 0.11 10.26 -16.38
CA ARG A 475 0.18 11.58 -17.05
C ARG A 475 -0.98 12.48 -16.64
N ARG A 476 -2.19 11.96 -16.67
CA ARG A 476 -3.39 12.68 -16.25
C ARG A 476 -3.33 13.10 -14.77
N ASP A 477 -2.85 12.22 -13.90
CA ASP A 477 -2.69 12.52 -12.48
C ASP A 477 -1.63 13.61 -12.27
N PHE A 478 -0.52 13.57 -13.01
CA PHE A 478 0.49 14.63 -13.00
C PHE A 478 -0.09 15.98 -13.42
N ASP A 479 -0.77 16.05 -14.55
CA ASP A 479 -1.41 17.29 -15.05
C ASP A 479 -2.46 17.80 -14.05
N THR A 480 -3.22 16.89 -13.45
CA THR A 480 -4.21 17.21 -12.42
C THR A 480 -3.53 17.82 -11.18
N ILE A 481 -2.45 17.24 -10.70
CA ILE A 481 -1.71 17.75 -9.54
C ILE A 481 -1.19 19.15 -9.81
N LEU A 482 -0.59 19.39 -10.98
CA LEU A 482 -0.13 20.73 -11.36
C LEU A 482 -1.27 21.76 -11.41
N ALA A 483 -2.42 21.36 -11.93
CA ALA A 483 -3.58 22.24 -12.06
C ALA A 483 -4.33 22.50 -10.75
N THR A 484 -4.18 21.63 -9.75
CA THR A 484 -4.95 21.69 -8.49
C THR A 484 -4.13 22.09 -7.27
N THR A 485 -2.81 22.16 -7.36
CA THR A 485 -1.93 22.63 -6.26
C THR A 485 -1.96 24.15 -6.16
N GLU A 486 -2.07 24.67 -4.95
CA GLU A 486 -2.27 26.12 -4.72
C GLU A 486 -0.95 26.89 -4.72
N TYR A 487 0.06 26.46 -3.97
CA TYR A 487 1.23 27.29 -3.72
C TYR A 487 2.51 26.80 -4.40
N GLU A 488 2.91 25.55 -4.18
CA GLU A 488 4.20 25.07 -4.66
C GLU A 488 4.16 23.60 -5.09
N VAL A 489 4.79 23.31 -6.22
CA VAL A 489 5.12 21.94 -6.65
C VAL A 489 6.62 21.83 -6.86
N ILE A 490 7.27 20.91 -6.13
CA ILE A 490 8.65 20.52 -6.35
C ILE A 490 8.68 19.20 -7.13
N LEU A 491 9.30 19.22 -8.29
CA LEU A 491 9.54 18.04 -9.12
C LEU A 491 10.93 17.49 -8.81
N SER A 492 11.01 16.24 -8.37
CA SER A 492 12.25 15.65 -7.86
C SER A 492 12.55 14.31 -8.49
N HIS A 493 13.84 14.03 -8.76
CA HIS A 493 14.30 12.73 -9.24
C HIS A 493 15.67 12.36 -8.67
N ALA A 494 15.94 11.07 -8.57
CA ALA A 494 17.24 10.53 -8.21
C ALA A 494 18.13 10.42 -9.48
N ARG A 495 19.42 10.76 -9.36
CA ARG A 495 20.38 10.61 -10.46
C ARG A 495 20.95 9.21 -10.61
N ARG A 496 20.97 8.44 -9.50
CA ARG A 496 21.53 7.08 -9.45
C ARG A 496 20.64 6.16 -8.63
N ASP A 497 20.65 4.89 -8.97
CA ASP A 497 20.05 3.83 -8.17
C ASP A 497 20.95 3.45 -6.97
N SER A 498 20.55 2.41 -6.22
CA SER A 498 21.31 1.87 -5.08
C SER A 498 22.67 1.25 -5.48
N GLU A 499 22.79 0.82 -6.75
CA GLU A 499 24.02 0.24 -7.30
C GLU A 499 24.94 1.29 -7.95
N GLY A 500 24.53 2.56 -7.97
CA GLY A 500 25.29 3.67 -8.53
C GLY A 500 25.11 3.87 -10.03
N ARG A 501 24.19 3.13 -10.70
CA ARG A 501 23.86 3.30 -12.11
C ARG A 501 23.09 4.58 -12.33
N LEU A 502 23.34 5.26 -13.46
CA LEU A 502 22.62 6.48 -13.82
C LEU A 502 21.16 6.18 -14.16
N LEU A 503 20.26 6.99 -13.59
CA LEU A 503 18.83 6.97 -13.89
C LEU A 503 18.48 8.11 -14.84
N GLY A 504 17.70 7.81 -15.88
CA GLY A 504 17.16 8.81 -16.79
C GLY A 504 16.08 9.67 -16.12
N ARG A 505 15.88 10.88 -16.63
CA ARG A 505 14.79 11.77 -16.21
C ARG A 505 13.46 11.33 -16.82
N SER A 506 12.36 11.57 -16.11
CA SER A 506 11.01 11.39 -16.64
C SER A 506 10.76 12.29 -17.86
N SER A 507 10.00 11.78 -18.84
CA SER A 507 9.50 12.58 -19.96
C SER A 507 8.53 13.69 -19.54
N LEU A 508 7.98 13.64 -18.34
CA LEU A 508 7.11 14.67 -17.75
C LEU A 508 7.91 15.92 -17.31
N LEU A 509 9.24 15.80 -17.16
CA LEU A 509 10.14 16.91 -16.83
C LEU A 509 10.64 17.65 -18.10
N SER A 510 9.85 17.72 -19.13
CA SER A 510 10.25 18.24 -20.45
C SER A 510 10.37 19.76 -20.55
N ALA A 511 9.89 20.53 -19.57
CA ALA A 511 10.04 21.98 -19.57
C ALA A 511 11.47 22.39 -19.17
N PRO A 512 12.02 23.50 -19.71
CA PRO A 512 13.34 24.03 -19.37
C PRO A 512 13.32 24.75 -18.01
N THR A 513 12.86 24.07 -16.97
CA THR A 513 13.01 24.56 -15.61
C THR A 513 14.45 24.33 -15.19
N GLU A 514 15.14 25.36 -14.75
CA GLU A 514 16.48 25.24 -14.21
C GLU A 514 16.48 24.22 -13.08
N GLU A 515 17.21 23.11 -13.28
CA GLU A 515 17.28 22.03 -12.33
C GLU A 515 18.36 22.31 -11.29
N ILE A 516 17.97 22.31 -10.03
CA ILE A 516 18.90 22.48 -8.91
C ILE A 516 19.36 21.09 -8.45
N TYR A 517 20.67 20.80 -8.60
CA TYR A 517 21.26 19.62 -8.00
C TYR A 517 21.54 19.82 -6.51
N ILE A 518 20.90 19.03 -5.68
CA ILE A 518 21.12 19.03 -4.23
C ILE A 518 22.31 18.11 -3.94
N ARG A 519 23.42 18.67 -3.47
CA ARG A 519 24.61 17.90 -3.11
C ARG A 519 24.37 17.10 -1.84
N ARG A 520 24.88 15.87 -1.78
CA ARG A 520 24.71 14.97 -0.63
C ARG A 520 25.26 15.56 0.68
N ASN A 521 26.28 16.38 0.60
CA ASN A 521 26.92 17.07 1.71
C ASN A 521 26.45 18.52 1.90
N ALA A 522 25.33 18.91 1.28
CA ALA A 522 24.77 20.23 1.52
C ALA A 522 24.25 20.35 2.96
N VAL A 523 24.64 21.41 3.64
CA VAL A 523 24.15 21.70 4.98
C VAL A 523 22.68 22.10 4.89
N PRO A 524 21.76 21.40 5.58
CA PRO A 524 20.34 21.72 5.52
C PRO A 524 20.02 23.03 6.25
N ARG A 525 19.09 23.81 5.71
CA ARG A 525 18.58 25.01 6.41
C ARG A 525 17.75 24.64 7.64
N HIS A 526 16.99 23.54 7.55
CA HIS A 526 16.15 23.01 8.61
C HIS A 526 16.45 21.52 8.77
N ALA A 527 16.96 21.18 9.93
CA ALA A 527 17.21 19.79 10.29
C ALA A 527 15.88 19.03 10.45
N PHE A 528 15.82 17.81 9.98
CA PHE A 528 14.68 16.94 10.21
C PHE A 528 14.86 15.99 11.40
N SER A 529 16.10 15.76 11.82
CA SER A 529 16.48 14.89 12.94
C SER A 529 17.60 15.52 13.77
N GLU A 530 17.95 14.90 14.89
CA GLU A 530 19.10 15.33 15.70
C GLU A 530 20.43 15.16 14.95
N SER A 531 20.57 14.11 14.14
CA SER A 531 21.74 13.92 13.28
C SER A 531 21.90 15.06 12.27
N ASP A 532 20.79 15.46 11.65
CA ASP A 532 20.77 16.61 10.75
C ASP A 532 21.04 17.93 11.48
N ARG A 533 20.56 18.07 12.71
CA ARG A 533 20.80 19.26 13.55
C ARG A 533 22.25 19.41 13.90
N LEU A 534 22.93 18.31 14.26
CA LEU A 534 24.36 18.30 14.50
C LEU A 534 25.15 18.79 13.26
N MET A 535 24.73 18.39 12.07
CA MET A 535 25.34 18.82 10.81
C MET A 535 25.05 20.29 10.48
N ALA A 536 23.79 20.74 10.70
CA ALA A 536 23.36 22.10 10.37
C ALA A 536 23.87 23.16 11.35
N ARG A 537 23.99 22.80 12.63
CA ARG A 537 24.26 23.72 13.75
C ARG A 537 25.24 23.09 14.75
N PRO A 538 26.46 22.77 14.31
CA PRO A 538 27.45 22.12 15.20
C PRO A 538 27.78 22.96 16.43
N ASP A 539 27.66 24.29 16.33
CA ASP A 539 28.00 25.20 17.43
C ASP A 539 27.02 25.13 18.62
N GLU A 540 25.79 24.63 18.40
CA GLU A 540 24.83 24.39 19.49
C GLU A 540 25.26 23.23 20.42
N PHE A 541 26.23 22.42 20.01
CA PHE A 541 26.71 21.23 20.72
C PHE A 541 28.15 21.38 21.24
N VAL A 542 28.70 22.59 21.18
CA VAL A 542 30.15 22.82 21.52
C VAL A 542 30.44 22.47 22.97
N ASP A 543 29.48 22.65 23.87
CA ASP A 543 29.66 22.38 25.30
C ASP A 543 29.34 20.95 25.73
N ASP A 544 28.81 20.10 24.83
CA ASP A 544 28.53 18.70 25.12
C ASP A 544 29.69 17.81 24.65
N PRO A 545 30.40 17.09 25.58
CA PRO A 545 31.51 16.21 25.21
C PRO A 545 31.15 15.15 24.15
N GLN A 546 29.94 14.63 24.17
CA GLN A 546 29.48 13.64 23.19
C GLN A 546 29.26 14.29 21.82
N ALA A 547 28.69 15.49 21.77
CA ALA A 547 28.52 16.23 20.55
C ALA A 547 29.82 16.70 19.95
N VAL A 548 30.78 17.11 20.76
CA VAL A 548 32.15 17.44 20.31
C VAL A 548 32.82 16.21 19.69
N SER A 549 32.69 15.04 20.32
CA SER A 549 33.21 13.78 19.80
C SER A 549 32.56 13.41 18.47
N ALA A 550 31.23 13.47 18.38
CA ALA A 550 30.48 13.17 17.15
C ALA A 550 30.83 14.14 16.01
N THR A 551 30.93 15.45 16.31
CA THR A 551 31.34 16.48 15.34
C THR A 551 32.77 16.23 14.84
N THR A 552 33.68 15.82 15.73
CA THR A 552 35.07 15.50 15.38
C THR A 552 35.11 14.26 14.49
N ALA A 553 34.40 13.19 14.83
CA ALA A 553 34.28 11.98 14.02
C ALA A 553 33.75 12.29 12.62
N TRP A 554 32.71 13.10 12.52
CA TRP A 554 32.12 13.52 11.24
C TRP A 554 33.08 14.35 10.39
N ARG A 555 33.80 15.32 10.99
CA ARG A 555 34.82 16.13 10.30
C ARG A 555 35.97 15.26 9.79
N ASN A 556 36.42 14.31 10.57
CA ASN A 556 37.53 13.40 10.22
C ASN A 556 37.11 12.46 9.08
N TRP A 557 35.89 11.93 9.11
CA TRP A 557 35.35 11.12 8.01
C TRP A 557 35.33 11.88 6.68
N HIS A 558 34.94 13.16 6.72
CA HIS A 558 34.97 14.01 5.50
C HIS A 558 36.39 14.31 5.00
N ARG A 559 37.36 14.35 5.90
CA ARG A 559 38.78 14.52 5.55
C ARG A 559 39.44 13.23 5.09
N LYS A 560 38.77 12.08 5.20
CA LYS A 560 39.28 10.74 4.94
C LYS A 560 40.50 10.39 5.83
N GLU A 561 40.53 10.93 7.02
CA GLU A 561 41.56 10.62 8.05
C GLU A 561 41.00 9.51 8.94
N ILE A 562 41.81 8.49 9.15
CA ILE A 562 41.49 7.40 10.09
C ILE A 562 41.84 7.88 11.52
N THR A 563 40.90 7.76 12.42
CA THR A 563 41.01 8.24 13.80
C THR A 563 40.55 7.16 14.78
N PRO A 564 40.74 7.35 16.10
CA PRO A 564 40.18 6.45 17.11
C PRO A 564 38.67 6.20 16.99
N HIS A 565 37.89 7.13 16.39
CA HIS A 565 36.48 6.98 16.16
C HIS A 565 36.14 5.96 15.05
N ASP A 566 37.12 5.60 14.23
CA ASP A 566 37.00 4.58 13.18
C ASP A 566 37.42 3.18 13.66
N GLY A 567 37.62 3.01 15.00
CA GLY A 567 37.94 1.72 15.61
C GLY A 567 39.45 1.40 15.61
N LEU A 568 40.31 2.37 15.36
CA LEU A 568 41.72 2.24 15.65
C LEU A 568 41.94 2.29 17.18
N VAL A 569 42.41 1.20 17.74
CA VAL A 569 42.81 1.08 19.15
C VAL A 569 44.32 1.34 19.29
#